data_8715d74f33660bac605c3e6bee0f8000
#
_entry.id   8715d74f33660bac605c3e6bee0f8000
#
_cell.length_a   1.000
_cell.length_b   1.000
_cell.length_c   1.000
_cell.angle_alpha   90.00
_cell.angle_beta   90.00
_cell.angle_gamma   90.00
#
_symmetry.space_group_name_H-M   'P 1'
#
loop_
_entity.id
_entity.type
_entity.pdbx_description
1 polymer ?
#
loop_
_entity_poly.entity_id
_entity_poly.type
_entity_poly.pdbx_seq_one_letter_code
_entity_poly.pdbx_strand_id
1 'polypeptide(L)'
;MSVSDFMQWIATARRNPLSALCACVVVLCAVACWYIYGNMKWLDLEHKQVMQDGDLALSSMISGPSVRQELAASREVTRRIEDNLVVEDNLAENLWYFFKIEQSTKVHVAELRPNNSLITDTKAYYRRVPFTIKVTGTYEQAAAFLYAIETGPRLAYVTSLSIRRTDPGSVSVILDMNVELLGKK
;
A
#
# COMPACT_ATOMS: atom_id res chain seq x y z
N MET A 1 -2.91 -62.82 24.50
CA MET A 1 -2.77 -63.54 25.80
C MET A 1 -4.10 -64.19 26.07
N SER A 2 -4.15 -65.50 26.14
CA SER A 2 -5.37 -66.27 26.38
C SER A 2 -5.68 -66.25 27.88
N VAL A 3 -7.00 -66.31 28.20
CA VAL A 3 -7.44 -66.35 29.59
C VAL A 3 -6.84 -67.51 30.38
N SER A 4 -6.48 -68.58 29.67
CA SER A 4 -5.77 -69.77 30.22
C SER A 4 -4.36 -69.43 30.70
N ASP A 5 -3.61 -68.53 29.99
CA ASP A 5 -2.26 -68.15 30.37
C ASP A 5 -2.25 -67.29 31.64
N PHE A 6 -3.31 -66.47 31.80
CA PHE A 6 -3.49 -65.62 32.99
C PHE A 6 -3.79 -66.43 34.26
N MET A 7 -4.59 -67.51 34.13
CA MET A 7 -4.91 -68.40 35.25
C MET A 7 -3.69 -69.23 35.70
N GLN A 8 -2.86 -69.69 34.76
CA GLN A 8 -1.59 -70.39 35.11
C GLN A 8 -0.60 -69.47 35.80
N TRP A 9 -0.55 -68.22 35.41
CA TRP A 9 0.33 -67.18 36.01
C TRP A 9 -0.06 -66.91 37.47
N ILE A 10 -1.38 -66.82 37.77
CA ILE A 10 -1.89 -66.63 39.16
C ILE A 10 -1.56 -67.86 40.04
N ALA A 11 -1.65 -69.07 39.49
CA ALA A 11 -1.29 -70.27 40.22
C ALA A 11 0.20 -70.39 40.56
N THR A 12 1.08 -69.90 39.67
CA THR A 12 2.53 -69.85 39.90
C THR A 12 2.95 -68.75 40.87
N ALA A 13 2.24 -67.60 40.85
CA ALA A 13 2.47 -66.48 41.79
C ALA A 13 2.15 -66.85 43.23
N ARG A 14 1.19 -67.75 43.47
CA ARG A 14 0.85 -68.24 44.78
C ARG A 14 1.90 -69.16 45.40
N ARG A 15 2.82 -69.74 44.58
CA ARG A 15 3.88 -70.63 45.00
C ARG A 15 5.16 -69.91 45.39
N ASN A 16 5.41 -68.69 44.88
CA ASN A 16 6.55 -67.85 45.17
C ASN A 16 6.12 -66.41 45.44
N PRO A 17 5.93 -65.96 46.67
CA PRO A 17 5.43 -64.63 46.97
C PRO A 17 6.38 -63.51 46.51
N LEU A 18 7.66 -63.80 46.38
CA LEU A 18 8.68 -62.85 45.86
C LEU A 18 8.44 -62.52 44.38
N SER A 19 8.09 -63.50 43.56
CA SER A 19 7.84 -63.28 42.11
C SER A 19 6.56 -62.46 41.84
N ALA A 20 5.54 -62.68 42.68
CA ALA A 20 4.31 -61.90 42.63
C ALA A 20 4.55 -60.41 42.96
N LEU A 21 5.42 -60.17 43.94
CA LEU A 21 5.75 -58.79 44.37
C LEU A 21 6.55 -58.07 43.29
N CYS A 22 7.53 -58.75 42.64
CA CYS A 22 8.27 -58.17 41.49
C CYS A 22 7.31 -57.86 40.32
N ALA A 23 6.37 -58.73 40.01
CA ALA A 23 5.42 -58.51 38.93
C ALA A 23 4.53 -57.27 39.19
N CYS A 24 4.05 -57.09 40.42
CA CYS A 24 3.25 -55.91 40.82
C CYS A 24 4.06 -54.63 40.69
N VAL A 25 5.36 -54.63 41.05
CA VAL A 25 6.26 -53.45 40.90
C VAL A 25 6.41 -53.11 39.42
N VAL A 26 6.65 -54.12 38.56
CA VAL A 26 6.77 -53.86 37.08
C VAL A 26 5.51 -53.28 36.49
N VAL A 27 4.32 -53.77 36.87
CA VAL A 27 3.05 -53.21 36.39
C VAL A 27 2.87 -51.80 36.88
N LEU A 28 3.14 -51.50 38.14
CA LEU A 28 3.07 -50.13 38.68
C LEU A 28 4.05 -49.18 37.98
N CYS A 29 5.30 -49.62 37.71
CA CYS A 29 6.22 -48.83 36.93
C CYS A 29 5.75 -48.57 35.50
N ALA A 30 5.15 -49.54 34.83
CA ALA A 30 4.62 -49.39 33.49
C ALA A 30 3.44 -48.42 33.43
N VAL A 31 2.53 -48.46 34.43
CA VAL A 31 1.41 -47.52 34.55
C VAL A 31 1.90 -46.09 34.84
N ALA A 32 2.90 -45.97 35.74
CA ALA A 32 3.52 -44.68 36.05
C ALA A 32 4.21 -44.07 34.82
N CYS A 33 4.97 -44.86 34.08
CA CYS A 33 5.59 -44.38 32.82
C CYS A 33 4.56 -43.96 31.78
N TRP A 34 3.47 -44.71 31.63
CA TRP A 34 2.37 -44.35 30.72
C TRP A 34 1.73 -43.01 31.12
N TYR A 35 1.47 -42.82 32.39
CA TYR A 35 0.88 -41.61 32.91
C TYR A 35 1.79 -40.40 32.69
N ILE A 36 3.08 -40.51 32.97
CA ILE A 36 4.08 -39.47 32.78
C ILE A 36 4.22 -39.13 31.29
N TYR A 37 4.27 -40.17 30.42
CA TYR A 37 4.40 -39.97 28.97
C TYR A 37 3.18 -39.29 28.34
N GLY A 38 1.98 -39.62 28.83
CA GLY A 38 0.75 -38.94 28.41
C GLY A 38 0.71 -37.46 28.81
N ASN A 39 1.20 -37.16 30.01
CA ASN A 39 1.21 -35.81 30.55
C ASN A 39 2.29 -34.93 29.90
N MET A 40 3.45 -35.48 29.50
CA MET A 40 4.51 -34.75 28.79
C MET A 40 4.05 -34.26 27.41
N LYS A 41 3.25 -35.03 26.70
CA LYS A 41 2.71 -34.60 25.38
C LYS A 41 1.77 -33.40 25.49
N TRP A 42 1.08 -33.25 26.58
CA TRP A 42 0.19 -32.12 26.84
C TRP A 42 0.99 -30.84 27.14
N LEU A 43 2.05 -30.96 27.91
CA LEU A 43 2.94 -29.86 28.23
C LEU A 43 3.70 -29.32 26.99
N ASP A 44 4.11 -30.21 26.08
CA ASP A 44 4.80 -29.82 24.83
C ASP A 44 3.88 -29.04 23.88
N LEU A 45 2.59 -29.33 23.87
CA LEU A 45 1.60 -28.59 23.08
C LEU A 45 1.38 -27.19 23.63
N GLU A 46 1.29 -27.07 24.95
CA GLU A 46 1.10 -25.77 25.63
C GLU A 46 2.34 -24.88 25.48
N HIS A 47 3.56 -25.43 25.60
CA HIS A 47 4.80 -24.70 25.32
C HIS A 47 4.91 -24.21 23.88
N LYS A 48 4.47 -25.00 22.90
CA LYS A 48 4.49 -24.60 21.49
C LYS A 48 3.49 -23.46 21.22
N GLN A 49 2.31 -23.50 21.84
CA GLN A 49 1.34 -22.43 21.70
C GLN A 49 1.85 -21.11 22.31
N VAL A 50 2.43 -21.16 23.52
CA VAL A 50 3.00 -19.98 24.18
C VAL A 50 4.17 -19.39 23.39
N MET A 51 5.02 -20.22 22.78
CA MET A 51 6.08 -19.74 21.90
C MET A 51 5.52 -19.11 20.61
N GLN A 52 4.54 -19.72 19.98
CA GLN A 52 3.89 -19.13 18.78
C GLN A 52 3.20 -17.80 19.08
N ASP A 53 2.50 -17.71 20.19
CA ASP A 53 1.86 -16.46 20.63
C ASP A 53 2.90 -15.39 21.00
N GLY A 54 4.02 -15.80 21.60
CA GLY A 54 5.16 -14.93 21.86
C GLY A 54 5.81 -14.38 20.58
N ASP A 55 6.05 -15.23 19.59
CA ASP A 55 6.62 -14.83 18.30
C ASP A 55 5.67 -13.91 17.51
N LEU A 56 4.36 -14.17 17.55
CA LEU A 56 3.35 -13.30 16.94
C LEU A 56 3.30 -11.93 17.65
N ALA A 57 3.37 -11.91 18.98
CA ALA A 57 3.43 -10.67 19.75
C ALA A 57 4.72 -9.87 19.46
N LEU A 58 5.87 -10.55 19.35
CA LEU A 58 7.15 -9.92 19.02
C LEU A 58 7.14 -9.37 17.59
N SER A 59 6.64 -10.13 16.62
CA SER A 59 6.53 -9.68 15.23
C SER A 59 5.60 -8.48 15.07
N SER A 60 4.49 -8.44 15.82
CA SER A 60 3.58 -7.30 15.85
C SER A 60 4.20 -6.06 16.51
N MET A 61 5.04 -6.23 17.51
CA MET A 61 5.79 -5.13 18.12
C MET A 61 6.89 -4.58 17.21
N ILE A 62 7.57 -5.45 16.45
CA ILE A 62 8.62 -5.05 15.50
C ILE A 62 8.03 -4.35 14.28
N SER A 63 6.89 -4.82 13.77
CA SER A 63 6.22 -4.20 12.60
C SER A 63 5.44 -2.93 12.96
N GLY A 64 5.06 -2.72 14.22
CA GLY A 64 4.34 -1.53 14.65
C GLY A 64 5.03 -0.19 14.34
N PRO A 65 6.34 -0.02 14.53
CA PRO A 65 7.05 1.19 14.15
C PRO A 65 7.11 1.41 12.64
N SER A 66 7.33 0.36 11.83
CA SER A 66 7.38 0.46 10.37
C SER A 66 6.03 0.85 9.78
N VAL A 67 4.93 0.26 10.25
CA VAL A 67 3.58 0.62 9.84
C VAL A 67 3.24 2.07 10.20
N ARG A 68 3.66 2.56 11.37
CA ARG A 68 3.49 3.98 11.74
C ARG A 68 4.29 4.90 10.85
N GLN A 69 5.51 4.52 10.49
CA GLN A 69 6.36 5.28 9.59
C GLN A 69 5.80 5.31 8.16
N GLU A 70 5.31 4.18 7.64
CA GLU A 70 4.61 4.10 6.35
C GLU A 70 3.33 4.94 6.34
N LEU A 71 2.54 4.89 7.43
CA LEU A 71 1.35 5.70 7.56
C LEU A 71 1.69 7.20 7.61
N ALA A 72 2.75 7.59 8.32
CA ALA A 72 3.22 8.98 8.36
C ALA A 72 3.70 9.44 6.98
N ALA A 73 4.48 8.62 6.27
CA ALA A 73 4.93 8.90 4.91
C ALA A 73 3.75 9.02 3.94
N SER A 74 2.77 8.11 4.02
CA SER A 74 1.57 8.15 3.19
C SER A 74 0.73 9.41 3.46
N ARG A 75 0.59 9.82 4.71
CA ARG A 75 -0.12 11.06 5.09
C ARG A 75 0.59 12.30 4.55
N GLU A 76 1.92 12.33 4.61
CA GLU A 76 2.69 13.45 4.07
C GLU A 76 2.56 13.55 2.55
N VAL A 77 2.58 12.41 1.84
CA VAL A 77 2.34 12.37 0.39
C VAL A 77 0.93 12.85 0.06
N THR A 78 -0.07 12.37 0.79
CA THR A 78 -1.47 12.80 0.60
C THR A 78 -1.62 14.30 0.83
N ARG A 79 -1.01 14.85 1.89
CA ARG A 79 -1.03 16.28 2.17
C ARG A 79 -0.38 17.09 1.04
N ARG A 80 0.77 16.67 0.53
CA ARG A 80 1.43 17.33 -0.61
C ARG A 80 0.57 17.31 -1.88
N ILE A 81 -0.13 16.20 -2.12
CA ILE A 81 -1.08 16.12 -3.22
C ILE A 81 -2.21 17.12 -3.00
N GLU A 82 -2.82 17.15 -1.81
CA GLU A 82 -3.92 18.07 -1.47
C GLU A 82 -3.52 19.54 -1.55
N ASP A 83 -2.32 19.90 -1.12
CA ASP A 83 -1.79 21.27 -1.20
C ASP A 83 -1.57 21.73 -2.66
N ASN A 84 -1.35 20.80 -3.59
CA ASN A 84 -1.13 21.08 -5.02
C ASN A 84 -2.38 20.91 -5.89
N LEU A 85 -3.51 20.52 -5.30
CA LEU A 85 -4.80 20.46 -6.02
C LEU A 85 -5.33 21.85 -6.31
N VAL A 86 -5.99 21.98 -7.45
CA VAL A 86 -6.75 23.19 -7.77
C VAL A 86 -8.17 23.08 -7.22
N VAL A 87 -8.79 24.20 -6.88
CA VAL A 87 -10.21 24.26 -6.56
C VAL A 87 -10.96 24.44 -7.87
N GLU A 88 -11.88 23.52 -8.20
CA GLU A 88 -12.62 23.53 -9.46
C GLU A 88 -13.36 24.88 -9.66
N ASP A 89 -14.00 25.37 -8.62
CA ASP A 89 -14.81 26.60 -8.67
C ASP A 89 -13.98 27.88 -8.72
N ASN A 90 -12.68 27.81 -8.41
CA ASN A 90 -11.80 28.99 -8.42
C ASN A 90 -11.11 29.18 -9.78
N LEU A 91 -11.92 29.43 -10.80
CA LEU A 91 -11.43 29.65 -12.16
C LEU A 91 -10.41 30.78 -12.25
N ALA A 92 -10.55 31.83 -11.47
CA ALA A 92 -9.65 33.00 -11.48
C ALA A 92 -8.23 32.61 -11.03
N GLU A 93 -8.11 31.80 -9.99
CA GLU A 93 -6.80 31.31 -9.50
C GLU A 93 -6.17 30.32 -10.49
N ASN A 94 -6.98 29.50 -11.11
CA ASN A 94 -6.49 28.55 -12.12
C ASN A 94 -5.98 29.27 -13.38
N LEU A 95 -6.66 30.31 -13.83
CA LEU A 95 -6.19 31.15 -14.94
C LEU A 95 -4.94 31.96 -14.55
N TRP A 96 -4.88 32.47 -13.32
CA TRP A 96 -3.73 33.20 -12.82
C TRP A 96 -2.45 32.35 -12.81
N TYR A 97 -2.56 31.05 -12.54
CA TYR A 97 -1.45 30.10 -12.61
C TYR A 97 -0.82 30.08 -14.01
N PHE A 98 -1.62 29.95 -15.07
CA PHE A 98 -1.12 29.96 -16.44
C PHE A 98 -0.55 31.32 -16.84
N PHE A 99 -1.17 32.41 -16.41
CA PHE A 99 -0.66 33.75 -16.65
C PHE A 99 0.72 34.00 -16.01
N LYS A 100 0.94 33.46 -14.82
CA LYS A 100 2.24 33.53 -14.17
C LYS A 100 3.32 32.75 -14.95
N ILE A 101 2.98 31.60 -15.52
CA ILE A 101 3.87 30.84 -16.39
C ILE A 101 4.17 31.61 -17.68
N GLU A 102 3.15 32.20 -18.30
CA GLU A 102 3.31 33.06 -19.48
C GLU A 102 4.34 34.16 -19.25
N GLN A 103 4.22 34.88 -18.14
CA GLN A 103 5.18 35.93 -17.79
C GLN A 103 6.61 35.41 -17.59
N SER A 104 6.75 34.26 -16.93
CA SER A 104 8.09 33.69 -16.64
C SER A 104 8.80 33.15 -17.89
N THR A 105 8.03 32.62 -18.85
CA THR A 105 8.57 32.01 -20.07
C THR A 105 8.59 32.95 -21.27
N LYS A 106 7.98 34.13 -21.11
CA LYS A 106 7.89 35.17 -22.17
C LYS A 106 7.21 34.68 -23.44
N VAL A 107 6.33 33.74 -23.34
CA VAL A 107 5.40 33.34 -24.41
C VAL A 107 4.22 34.31 -24.45
N HIS A 108 3.45 34.26 -25.51
CA HIS A 108 2.15 34.94 -25.58
C HIS A 108 1.03 33.90 -25.62
N VAL A 109 0.18 33.90 -24.59
CA VAL A 109 -1.01 33.06 -24.53
C VAL A 109 -2.13 33.71 -25.36
N ALA A 110 -2.31 33.20 -26.57
CA ALA A 110 -3.33 33.71 -27.50
C ALA A 110 -4.75 33.26 -27.12
N GLU A 111 -4.86 32.08 -26.53
CA GLU A 111 -6.15 31.53 -26.09
C GLU A 111 -5.95 30.65 -24.86
N LEU A 112 -6.80 30.87 -23.86
CA LEU A 112 -6.86 30.05 -22.66
C LEU A 112 -8.33 29.89 -22.27
N ARG A 113 -8.88 28.69 -22.43
CA ARG A 113 -10.29 28.41 -22.16
C ARG A 113 -10.46 27.17 -21.32
N PRO A 114 -11.34 27.20 -20.30
CA PRO A 114 -11.78 25.98 -19.64
C PRO A 114 -12.65 25.15 -20.62
N ASN A 115 -12.43 23.85 -20.65
CA ASN A 115 -13.17 22.94 -21.55
C ASN A 115 -14.13 22.06 -20.73
N ASN A 116 -15.26 22.62 -20.34
CA ASN A 116 -16.24 21.94 -19.49
C ASN A 116 -16.89 20.70 -20.13
N SER A 117 -16.73 20.50 -21.45
CA SER A 117 -17.33 19.36 -22.15
C SER A 117 -16.66 18.00 -21.85
N LEU A 118 -15.49 17.99 -21.22
CA LEU A 118 -14.72 16.80 -20.88
C LEU A 118 -14.88 16.35 -19.42
N ILE A 119 -15.70 17.03 -18.62
CA ILE A 119 -15.96 16.66 -17.23
C ILE A 119 -16.90 15.46 -17.20
N THR A 120 -16.31 14.26 -17.13
CA THR A 120 -17.07 12.99 -17.26
C THR A 120 -17.47 12.37 -15.92
N ASP A 121 -16.85 12.74 -14.80
CA ASP A 121 -17.07 12.04 -13.53
C ASP A 121 -17.50 12.97 -12.39
N THR A 122 -18.82 13.04 -12.17
CA THR A 122 -19.44 13.87 -11.12
C THR A 122 -19.35 13.30 -9.71
N LYS A 123 -18.93 12.03 -9.53
CA LYS A 123 -18.93 11.33 -8.24
C LYS A 123 -17.53 11.20 -7.61
N ALA A 124 -16.46 11.46 -8.35
CA ALA A 124 -15.10 11.35 -7.83
C ALA A 124 -14.78 12.52 -6.89
N TYR A 125 -14.03 12.24 -5.82
CA TYR A 125 -13.51 13.25 -4.89
C TYR A 125 -12.51 14.17 -5.57
N TYR A 126 -11.70 13.63 -6.45
CA TYR A 126 -10.78 14.37 -7.31
C TYR A 126 -11.39 14.51 -8.70
N ARG A 127 -11.33 15.70 -9.26
CA ARG A 127 -11.86 16.00 -10.58
C ARG A 127 -10.76 16.51 -11.50
N ARG A 128 -10.91 16.26 -12.78
CA ARG A 128 -10.07 16.82 -13.81
C ARG A 128 -10.69 18.10 -14.30
N VAL A 129 -9.92 19.19 -14.24
CA VAL A 129 -10.33 20.51 -14.75
C VAL A 129 -9.59 20.74 -16.06
N PRO A 130 -10.26 20.51 -17.20
CA PRO A 130 -9.60 20.58 -18.51
C PRO A 130 -9.53 22.03 -19.02
N PHE A 131 -8.37 22.37 -19.60
CA PHE A 131 -8.10 23.63 -20.25
C PHE A 131 -7.57 23.41 -21.66
N THR A 132 -8.05 24.25 -22.60
CA THR A 132 -7.45 24.36 -23.93
C THR A 132 -6.60 25.61 -23.96
N ILE A 133 -5.32 25.47 -24.34
CA ILE A 133 -4.32 26.53 -24.29
C ILE A 133 -3.67 26.64 -25.67
N LYS A 134 -3.64 27.85 -26.23
CA LYS A 134 -2.91 28.17 -27.42
C LYS A 134 -1.87 29.25 -27.13
N VAL A 135 -0.61 28.91 -27.40
CA VAL A 135 0.55 29.77 -27.08
C VAL A 135 1.31 30.09 -28.36
N THR A 136 1.79 31.32 -28.48
CA THR A 136 2.62 31.78 -29.60
C THR A 136 3.97 32.27 -29.04
N GLY A 137 5.07 31.87 -29.66
CA GLY A 137 6.42 32.25 -29.25
C GLY A 137 7.48 31.55 -30.08
N THR A 138 8.73 31.63 -29.66
CA THR A 138 9.80 30.79 -30.23
C THR A 138 9.66 29.35 -29.75
N TYR A 139 10.31 28.42 -30.45
CA TYR A 139 10.32 27.01 -30.02
C TYR A 139 10.87 26.84 -28.61
N GLU A 140 11.93 27.56 -28.25
CA GLU A 140 12.54 27.52 -26.92
C GLU A 140 11.58 28.04 -25.84
N GLN A 141 10.85 29.12 -26.11
CA GLN A 141 9.84 29.67 -25.21
C GLN A 141 8.68 28.69 -25.03
N ALA A 142 8.19 28.09 -26.11
CA ALA A 142 7.13 27.08 -26.07
C ALA A 142 7.54 25.83 -25.27
N ALA A 143 8.79 25.36 -25.46
CA ALA A 143 9.35 24.26 -24.69
C ALA A 143 9.51 24.63 -23.20
N ALA A 144 9.98 25.83 -22.87
CA ALA A 144 10.07 26.33 -21.51
C ALA A 144 8.68 26.43 -20.84
N PHE A 145 7.66 26.82 -21.58
CA PHE A 145 6.27 26.89 -21.11
C PHE A 145 5.75 25.49 -20.76
N LEU A 146 5.96 24.51 -21.63
CA LEU A 146 5.59 23.12 -21.39
C LEU A 146 6.31 22.57 -20.16
N TYR A 147 7.62 22.79 -20.06
CA TYR A 147 8.41 22.37 -18.92
C TYR A 147 7.92 22.99 -17.60
N ALA A 148 7.55 24.27 -17.63
CA ALA A 148 7.02 24.97 -16.44
C ALA A 148 5.65 24.43 -16.00
N ILE A 149 4.84 23.92 -16.92
CA ILE A 149 3.57 23.24 -16.58
C ILE A 149 3.86 21.87 -15.94
N GLU A 150 4.76 21.07 -16.53
CA GLU A 150 5.05 19.71 -16.04
C GLU A 150 5.76 19.70 -14.69
N THR A 151 6.66 20.67 -14.45
CA THR A 151 7.44 20.77 -13.19
C THR A 151 6.83 21.73 -12.18
N GLY A 152 5.74 22.38 -12.52
CA GLY A 152 5.06 23.36 -11.69
C GLY A 152 4.44 22.77 -10.43
N PRO A 153 3.98 23.62 -9.51
CA PRO A 153 3.38 23.19 -8.24
C PRO A 153 2.00 22.55 -8.41
N ARG A 154 1.33 22.75 -9.55
CA ARG A 154 0.01 22.18 -9.82
C ARG A 154 0.16 20.84 -10.54
N LEU A 155 -0.67 19.87 -10.16
CA LEU A 155 -0.70 18.56 -10.82
C LEU A 155 -1.43 18.71 -12.17
N ALA A 156 -0.62 18.78 -13.24
CA ALA A 156 -1.09 18.96 -14.60
C ALA A 156 -0.80 17.71 -15.44
N TYR A 157 -1.76 17.35 -16.30
CA TYR A 157 -1.61 16.27 -17.28
C TYR A 157 -1.89 16.80 -18.69
N VAL A 158 -0.93 16.69 -19.59
CA VAL A 158 -1.08 17.10 -20.98
C VAL A 158 -1.71 15.96 -21.78
N THR A 159 -2.94 16.17 -22.24
CA THR A 159 -3.71 15.15 -23.01
C THR A 159 -3.39 15.20 -24.49
N SER A 160 -3.16 16.37 -25.04
CA SER A 160 -2.79 16.54 -26.43
C SER A 160 -1.84 17.72 -26.60
N LEU A 161 -0.93 17.60 -27.54
CA LEU A 161 0.07 18.61 -27.86
C LEU A 161 0.27 18.65 -29.38
N SER A 162 0.21 19.85 -29.95
CA SER A 162 0.51 20.10 -31.34
C SER A 162 1.34 21.36 -31.50
N ILE A 163 2.46 21.27 -32.19
CA ILE A 163 3.33 22.42 -32.47
C ILE A 163 3.35 22.64 -33.97
N ARG A 164 3.03 23.86 -34.40
CA ARG A 164 3.02 24.28 -35.78
C ARG A 164 3.81 25.57 -35.96
N ARG A 165 4.48 25.73 -37.09
CA ARG A 165 5.06 27.03 -37.43
C ARG A 165 3.96 27.99 -37.84
N THR A 166 4.11 29.27 -37.50
CA THR A 166 3.19 30.32 -37.90
C THR A 166 3.21 30.51 -39.42
N ASP A 167 4.43 30.60 -40.02
CA ASP A 167 4.67 30.73 -41.45
C ASP A 167 5.88 29.94 -41.87
N PRO A 168 5.99 29.52 -43.17
CA PRO A 168 7.17 28.93 -43.73
C PRO A 168 8.36 29.90 -43.64
N GLY A 169 9.36 29.57 -42.81
CA GLY A 169 10.52 30.43 -42.54
C GLY A 169 10.46 31.28 -41.29
N SER A 170 9.33 31.35 -40.60
CA SER A 170 9.20 32.01 -39.31
C SER A 170 9.88 31.22 -38.17
N VAL A 171 10.50 31.94 -37.24
CA VAL A 171 11.04 31.40 -36.00
C VAL A 171 9.90 31.16 -34.96
N SER A 172 8.74 31.80 -35.22
CA SER A 172 7.58 31.70 -34.33
C SER A 172 6.82 30.43 -34.56
N VAL A 173 6.43 29.78 -33.47
CA VAL A 173 5.60 28.58 -33.44
C VAL A 173 4.29 28.85 -32.70
N ILE A 174 3.28 28.12 -33.07
CA ILE A 174 2.01 28.03 -32.36
C ILE A 174 1.98 26.67 -31.67
N LEU A 175 1.83 26.69 -30.36
CA LEU A 175 1.66 25.53 -29.51
C LEU A 175 0.18 25.42 -29.13
N ASP A 176 -0.51 24.41 -29.62
CA ASP A 176 -1.88 24.07 -29.21
C ASP A 176 -1.83 22.87 -28.27
N MET A 177 -2.38 23.00 -27.06
CA MET A 177 -2.38 21.93 -26.07
C MET A 177 -3.70 21.86 -25.29
N ASN A 178 -4.03 20.64 -24.88
CA ASN A 178 -5.05 20.39 -23.89
C ASN A 178 -4.40 19.90 -22.59
N VAL A 179 -4.68 20.57 -21.50
CA VAL A 179 -4.10 20.30 -20.18
C VAL A 179 -5.24 20.06 -19.21
N GLU A 180 -5.14 18.99 -18.43
CA GLU A 180 -6.05 18.69 -17.33
C GLU A 180 -5.33 18.96 -16.01
N LEU A 181 -5.87 19.84 -15.19
CA LEU A 181 -5.41 20.05 -13.81
C LEU A 181 -6.19 19.12 -12.89
N LEU A 182 -5.51 18.53 -11.91
CA LEU A 182 -6.16 17.76 -10.88
C LEU A 182 -6.74 18.70 -9.82
N GLY A 183 -8.05 18.67 -9.68
CA GLY A 183 -8.78 19.52 -8.76
C GLY A 183 -9.57 18.75 -7.70
N LYS A 184 -9.99 19.47 -6.68
CA LYS A 184 -10.98 19.03 -5.70
C LYS A 184 -12.24 19.88 -5.81
N LYS A 185 -13.34 19.28 -5.43
CA LYS A 185 -14.62 19.98 -5.36
C LYS A 185 -14.65 21.00 -4.23
#